data_93c194660b4f87d68814328ee0dae25a
#
_entry.id   93c194660b4f87d68814328ee0dae25a
#
_cell.length_a   1.000
_cell.length_b   1.000
_cell.length_c   1.000
_cell.angle_alpha   90.00
_cell.angle_beta   90.00
_cell.angle_gamma   90.00
#
_symmetry.space_group_name_H-M   'P 1'
#
loop_
_entity.id
_entity.type
_entity.pdbx_description
1 polymer ?
#
loop_
_entity_poly.entity_id
_entity_poly.type
_entity_poly.pdbx_seq_one_letter_code
_entity_poly.pdbx_strand_id
1 'polypeptide(L)'
;QSNSLPSEILNKLASTISQTATNDDIKVVVIKSKGDRTFCAGASFDELSSIDNFSDGKKFFMGFANVINACRKCPKLIICRVQGKAVGGGVGLACAGDYCFATKYASIKLSELAVGIGPFVVGPAVEKKSSVSAYSTLSINATKWFTASWAREKGIYSEVYDTNEEMDEEIKKLAENLTNSNPEAMKKLKEVIWINTDNWDELLEKRAEYSGQLVLSDFTKNAIARFKSK
;
A
#
# COMPACT_ATOMS: atom_id res chain seq x y z
N GLN A 1 13.34 -9.99 -3.24
CA GLN A 1 12.73 -11.23 -2.81
C GLN A 1 11.33 -10.94 -2.24
N SER A 2 10.38 -11.81 -2.51
CA SER A 2 8.99 -11.70 -2.00
C SER A 2 8.27 -10.39 -2.36
N ASN A 3 8.57 -9.79 -3.54
CA ASN A 3 7.99 -8.53 -3.99
C ASN A 3 8.17 -7.37 -2.98
N SER A 4 9.30 -7.33 -2.26
CA SER A 4 9.69 -6.10 -1.58
C SER A 4 10.01 -5.03 -2.61
N LEU A 5 9.69 -3.77 -2.29
CA LEU A 5 9.79 -2.65 -3.23
C LEU A 5 10.99 -1.77 -2.88
N PRO A 6 12.08 -1.83 -3.67
CA PRO A 6 13.17 -0.87 -3.61
C PRO A 6 12.69 0.52 -4.03
N SER A 7 13.42 1.55 -3.62
CA SER A 7 13.13 2.96 -3.93
C SER A 7 12.97 3.22 -5.43
N GLU A 8 13.77 2.58 -6.28
CA GLU A 8 13.67 2.68 -7.74
C GLU A 8 12.30 2.21 -8.25
N ILE A 9 11.82 1.05 -7.77
CA ILE A 9 10.53 0.49 -8.16
C ILE A 9 9.38 1.35 -7.63
N LEU A 10 9.47 1.87 -6.41
CA LEU A 10 8.46 2.78 -5.85
C LEU A 10 8.37 4.07 -6.68
N ASN A 11 9.51 4.67 -7.05
CA ASN A 11 9.53 5.86 -7.90
C ASN A 11 8.94 5.58 -9.28
N LYS A 12 9.29 4.44 -9.89
CA LYS A 12 8.72 4.01 -11.18
C LYS A 12 7.23 3.78 -11.10
N LEU A 13 6.75 3.14 -10.03
CA LEU A 13 5.32 2.90 -9.82
C LEU A 13 4.56 4.22 -9.68
N ALA A 14 5.04 5.14 -8.83
CA ALA A 14 4.43 6.45 -8.65
C ALA A 14 4.38 7.25 -9.96
N SER A 15 5.49 7.29 -10.72
CA SER A 15 5.53 7.99 -12.01
C SER A 15 4.62 7.35 -13.05
N THR A 16 4.58 6.01 -13.12
CA THR A 16 3.69 5.29 -14.05
C THR A 16 2.22 5.59 -13.76
N ILE A 17 1.81 5.55 -12.48
CA ILE A 17 0.44 5.91 -12.09
C ILE A 17 0.14 7.36 -12.49
N SER A 18 1.05 8.29 -12.22
CA SER A 18 0.86 9.70 -12.59
C SER A 18 0.75 9.90 -14.10
N GLN A 19 1.49 9.16 -14.91
CA GLN A 19 1.40 9.21 -16.37
C GLN A 19 0.05 8.71 -16.90
N THR A 20 -0.61 7.79 -16.21
CA THR A 20 -1.96 7.34 -16.61
C THR A 20 -3.00 8.45 -16.48
N ALA A 21 -2.76 9.44 -15.62
CA ALA A 21 -3.71 10.53 -15.36
C ALA A 21 -4.02 11.37 -16.61
N THR A 22 -3.02 11.56 -17.48
CA THR A 22 -3.11 12.39 -18.69
C THR A 22 -3.32 11.57 -19.98
N ASN A 23 -3.41 10.24 -19.86
CA ASN A 23 -3.66 9.38 -21.03
C ASN A 23 -5.15 9.01 -21.10
N ASP A 24 -5.85 9.55 -22.08
CA ASP A 24 -7.29 9.34 -22.25
C ASP A 24 -7.65 7.93 -22.76
N ASP A 25 -6.71 7.18 -23.31
CA ASP A 25 -6.92 5.79 -23.72
C ASP A 25 -7.01 4.86 -22.51
N ILE A 26 -6.44 5.26 -21.36
CA ILE A 26 -6.50 4.51 -20.12
C ILE A 26 -7.74 4.92 -19.32
N LYS A 27 -8.62 3.97 -19.06
CA LYS A 27 -9.86 4.20 -18.29
C LYS A 27 -9.75 3.72 -16.84
N VAL A 28 -9.03 2.61 -16.61
CA VAL A 28 -8.86 1.96 -15.31
C VAL A 28 -7.41 1.51 -15.16
N VAL A 29 -6.89 1.52 -13.95
CA VAL A 29 -5.56 1.04 -13.61
C VAL A 29 -5.69 -0.19 -12.72
N VAL A 30 -4.96 -1.27 -13.04
CA VAL A 30 -4.87 -2.46 -12.17
C VAL A 30 -3.45 -2.60 -11.64
N ILE A 31 -3.30 -2.53 -10.33
CA ILE A 31 -2.02 -2.80 -9.64
C ILE A 31 -1.98 -4.28 -9.25
N LYS A 32 -0.99 -5.00 -9.76
CA LYS A 32 -0.75 -6.41 -9.44
C LYS A 32 0.74 -6.67 -9.28
N SER A 33 1.09 -7.75 -8.58
CA SER A 33 2.45 -8.21 -8.46
C SER A 33 2.62 -9.61 -9.04
N LYS A 34 3.87 -10.01 -9.28
CA LYS A 34 4.22 -11.33 -9.84
C LYS A 34 4.20 -12.42 -8.76
N GLY A 35 3.84 -13.64 -9.16
CA GLY A 35 3.81 -14.82 -8.30
C GLY A 35 2.56 -14.90 -7.43
N ASP A 36 2.44 -15.99 -6.65
CA ASP A 36 1.19 -16.36 -5.99
C ASP A 36 1.23 -16.24 -4.46
N ARG A 37 2.43 -16.15 -3.87
CA ARG A 37 2.61 -16.21 -2.41
C ARG A 37 2.53 -14.88 -1.71
N THR A 38 3.03 -13.83 -2.35
CA THR A 38 3.18 -12.51 -1.73
C THR A 38 2.80 -11.44 -2.72
N PHE A 39 1.86 -10.59 -2.33
CA PHE A 39 1.55 -9.38 -3.08
C PHE A 39 2.70 -8.38 -2.92
N CYS A 40 3.03 -8.01 -1.69
CA CYS A 40 4.13 -7.10 -1.40
C CYS A 40 4.61 -7.29 0.04
N ALA A 41 5.91 -7.52 0.20
CA ALA A 41 6.56 -7.67 1.51
C ALA A 41 6.98 -6.31 2.14
N GLY A 42 6.52 -5.20 1.59
CA GLY A 42 6.88 -3.86 2.05
C GLY A 42 8.12 -3.31 1.35
N ALA A 43 8.83 -2.42 2.02
CA ALA A 43 10.05 -1.79 1.52
C ALA A 43 11.24 -2.77 1.45
N SER A 44 12.25 -2.40 0.67
CA SER A 44 13.51 -3.15 0.60
C SER A 44 14.21 -3.13 1.96
N PHE A 45 14.41 -4.32 2.52
CA PHE A 45 15.10 -4.48 3.80
C PHE A 45 16.61 -4.18 3.69
N ASP A 46 17.20 -4.38 2.50
CA ASP A 46 18.59 -4.06 2.24
C ASP A 46 18.81 -2.54 2.21
N GLU A 47 17.93 -1.80 1.53
CA GLU A 47 17.96 -0.34 1.57
C GLU A 47 17.69 0.20 2.98
N LEU A 48 16.67 -0.33 3.67
CA LEU A 48 16.35 0.07 5.04
C LEU A 48 17.56 -0.06 5.98
N SER A 49 18.32 -1.14 5.83
CA SER A 49 19.49 -1.41 6.67
C SER A 49 20.72 -0.56 6.33
N SER A 50 20.74 0.07 5.17
CA SER A 50 21.85 0.94 4.74
C SER A 50 21.64 2.42 5.12
N ILE A 51 20.49 2.77 5.70
CA ILE A 51 20.18 4.13 6.11
C ILE A 51 21.04 4.51 7.33
N ASP A 52 21.83 5.55 7.20
CA ASP A 52 22.73 6.06 8.25
C ASP A 52 22.50 7.52 8.64
N ASN A 53 21.65 8.24 7.90
CA ASN A 53 21.32 9.63 8.15
C ASN A 53 19.83 9.94 7.95
N PHE A 54 19.37 11.07 8.50
CA PHE A 54 17.96 11.48 8.45
C PHE A 54 17.44 11.73 7.03
N SER A 55 18.25 12.36 6.18
CA SER A 55 17.83 12.71 4.81
C SER A 55 17.50 11.46 3.99
N ASP A 56 18.38 10.45 4.06
CA ASP A 56 18.17 9.19 3.37
C ASP A 56 17.01 8.40 3.98
N GLY A 57 16.87 8.44 5.32
CA GLY A 57 15.73 7.85 6.01
C GLY A 57 14.41 8.48 5.56
N LYS A 58 14.29 9.81 5.59
CA LYS A 58 13.09 10.51 5.08
C LYS A 58 12.82 10.14 3.62
N LYS A 59 13.83 10.21 2.75
CA LYS A 59 13.72 9.89 1.33
C LYS A 59 13.20 8.47 1.08
N PHE A 60 13.73 7.49 1.84
CA PHE A 60 13.30 6.11 1.76
C PHE A 60 11.80 5.94 2.07
N PHE A 61 11.33 6.52 3.16
CA PHE A 61 9.93 6.43 3.55
C PHE A 61 9.01 7.24 2.66
N MET A 62 9.50 8.31 2.02
CA MET A 62 8.78 9.06 0.99
C MET A 62 8.45 8.19 -0.23
N GLY A 63 9.16 7.10 -0.49
CA GLY A 63 8.85 6.19 -1.60
C GLY A 63 7.41 5.69 -1.58
N PHE A 64 6.93 5.18 -0.43
CA PHE A 64 5.53 4.77 -0.28
C PHE A 64 4.57 5.95 -0.22
N ALA A 65 4.97 7.07 0.40
CA ALA A 65 4.18 8.30 0.41
C ALA A 65 3.86 8.77 -1.02
N ASN A 66 4.85 8.77 -1.89
CA ASN A 66 4.71 9.17 -3.29
C ASN A 66 3.77 8.24 -4.06
N VAL A 67 3.83 6.92 -3.84
CA VAL A 67 2.90 5.97 -4.46
C VAL A 67 1.47 6.18 -3.97
N ILE A 68 1.25 6.35 -2.66
CA ILE A 68 -0.06 6.64 -2.09
C ILE A 68 -0.63 7.94 -2.67
N ASN A 69 0.18 9.00 -2.73
CA ASN A 69 -0.23 10.27 -3.33
C ASN A 69 -0.52 10.15 -4.82
N ALA A 70 0.27 9.39 -5.58
CA ALA A 70 0.01 9.14 -6.99
C ALA A 70 -1.33 8.40 -7.19
N CYS A 71 -1.62 7.38 -6.39
CA CYS A 71 -2.90 6.66 -6.42
C CYS A 71 -4.07 7.59 -6.10
N ARG A 72 -3.95 8.36 -5.02
CA ARG A 72 -4.98 9.29 -4.54
C ARG A 72 -5.32 10.36 -5.57
N LYS A 73 -4.28 10.96 -6.19
CA LYS A 73 -4.42 12.08 -7.15
C LYS A 73 -4.77 11.62 -8.57
N CYS A 74 -4.56 10.35 -8.91
CA CYS A 74 -4.90 9.81 -10.22
C CYS A 74 -6.41 9.90 -10.44
N PRO A 75 -6.89 10.53 -11.53
CA PRO A 75 -8.32 10.64 -11.81
C PRO A 75 -8.96 9.32 -12.28
N LYS A 76 -8.13 8.31 -12.59
CA LYS A 76 -8.60 6.97 -12.98
C LYS A 76 -8.84 6.12 -11.74
N LEU A 77 -9.86 5.26 -11.77
CA LEU A 77 -10.07 4.29 -10.70
C LEU A 77 -8.96 3.23 -10.70
N ILE A 78 -8.47 2.90 -9.53
CA ILE A 78 -7.36 1.96 -9.31
C ILE A 78 -7.89 0.73 -8.60
N ILE A 79 -7.69 -0.44 -9.23
CA ILE A 79 -8.01 -1.75 -8.69
C ILE A 79 -6.71 -2.38 -8.20
N CYS A 80 -6.68 -2.89 -6.96
CA CYS A 80 -5.58 -3.70 -6.46
C CYS A 80 -5.94 -5.18 -6.52
N ARG A 81 -5.00 -5.99 -7.06
CA ARG A 81 -5.08 -7.46 -7.11
C ARG A 81 -4.12 -8.06 -6.09
N VAL A 82 -4.65 -8.54 -4.99
CA VAL A 82 -3.85 -9.02 -3.85
C VAL A 82 -3.96 -10.54 -3.74
N GLN A 83 -3.07 -11.26 -4.44
CA GLN A 83 -3.09 -12.72 -4.51
C GLN A 83 -2.53 -13.42 -3.27
N GLY A 84 -1.79 -12.71 -2.43
CA GLY A 84 -1.09 -13.31 -1.30
C GLY A 84 -0.71 -12.26 -0.25
N LYS A 85 0.21 -12.61 0.63
CA LYS A 85 0.59 -11.81 1.80
C LYS A 85 0.93 -10.36 1.46
N ALA A 86 0.41 -9.41 2.25
CA ALA A 86 0.80 -8.00 2.22
C ALA A 86 1.35 -7.58 3.59
N VAL A 87 2.54 -6.96 3.59
CA VAL A 87 3.24 -6.56 4.81
C VAL A 87 3.63 -5.09 4.75
N GLY A 88 3.41 -4.36 5.82
CA GLY A 88 3.88 -2.99 5.94
C GLY A 88 3.42 -2.10 4.79
N GLY A 89 4.38 -1.56 4.03
CA GLY A 89 4.11 -0.81 2.81
C GLY A 89 3.20 -1.51 1.80
N GLY A 90 3.20 -2.86 1.77
CA GLY A 90 2.29 -3.64 0.95
C GLY A 90 0.81 -3.52 1.35
N VAL A 91 0.53 -3.38 2.64
CA VAL A 91 -0.82 -3.08 3.14
C VAL A 91 -1.22 -1.67 2.72
N GLY A 92 -0.29 -0.71 2.86
CA GLY A 92 -0.51 0.67 2.40
C GLY A 92 -0.82 0.74 0.90
N LEU A 93 -0.11 -0.02 0.08
CA LEU A 93 -0.35 -0.08 -1.37
C LEU A 93 -1.74 -0.67 -1.69
N ALA A 94 -2.15 -1.75 -1.01
CA ALA A 94 -3.49 -2.31 -1.16
C ALA A 94 -4.58 -1.29 -0.78
N CYS A 95 -4.36 -0.51 0.29
CA CYS A 95 -5.27 0.53 0.76
C CYS A 95 -5.26 1.80 -0.11
N ALA A 96 -4.22 2.03 -0.91
CA ALA A 96 -4.15 3.16 -1.85
C ALA A 96 -5.01 2.95 -3.11
N GLY A 97 -5.43 1.73 -3.41
CA GLY A 97 -6.40 1.45 -4.47
C GLY A 97 -7.82 1.83 -4.09
N ASP A 98 -8.66 2.12 -5.07
CA ASP A 98 -10.08 2.43 -4.84
C ASP A 98 -10.89 1.17 -4.57
N TYR A 99 -10.53 0.08 -5.23
CA TYR A 99 -11.12 -1.24 -5.06
C TYR A 99 -10.05 -2.30 -4.91
N CYS A 100 -10.23 -3.23 -4.00
CA CYS A 100 -9.21 -4.22 -3.69
C CYS A 100 -9.79 -5.64 -3.70
N PHE A 101 -9.39 -6.43 -4.70
CA PHE A 101 -9.66 -7.85 -4.77
C PHE A 101 -8.53 -8.62 -4.09
N ALA A 102 -8.89 -9.66 -3.36
CA ALA A 102 -7.94 -10.51 -2.66
C ALA A 102 -8.28 -11.99 -2.78
N THR A 103 -7.28 -12.85 -2.60
CA THR A 103 -7.54 -14.28 -2.34
C THR A 103 -7.65 -14.53 -0.83
N LYS A 104 -8.21 -15.67 -0.45
CA LYS A 104 -8.23 -16.14 0.95
C LYS A 104 -6.85 -16.27 1.59
N TYR A 105 -5.78 -16.33 0.78
CA TYR A 105 -4.38 -16.43 1.23
C TYR A 105 -3.72 -15.07 1.46
N ALA A 106 -4.42 -13.98 1.13
CA ALA A 106 -3.93 -12.61 1.24
C ALA A 106 -3.99 -12.09 2.69
N SER A 107 -3.26 -12.74 3.60
CA SER A 107 -3.11 -12.25 4.97
C SER A 107 -2.29 -10.96 5.03
N ILE A 108 -2.59 -10.11 6.01
CA ILE A 108 -1.95 -8.81 6.18
C ILE A 108 -1.25 -8.67 7.52
N LYS A 109 -0.23 -7.83 7.58
CA LYS A 109 0.47 -7.45 8.81
C LYS A 109 1.12 -6.07 8.68
N LEU A 110 0.96 -5.19 9.69
CA LEU A 110 1.77 -3.99 9.85
C LEU A 110 2.91 -4.30 10.83
N SER A 111 4.09 -4.60 10.31
CA SER A 111 5.22 -5.09 11.09
C SER A 111 6.17 -4.01 11.58
N GLU A 112 5.91 -2.75 11.27
CA GLU A 112 6.83 -1.63 11.46
C GLU A 112 7.16 -1.40 12.95
N LEU A 113 6.18 -1.52 13.85
CA LEU A 113 6.42 -1.32 15.28
C LEU A 113 7.33 -2.42 15.85
N ALA A 114 7.28 -3.64 15.32
CA ALA A 114 8.16 -4.74 15.76
C ALA A 114 9.64 -4.50 15.43
N VAL A 115 9.93 -3.62 14.49
CA VAL A 115 11.30 -3.20 14.15
C VAL A 115 11.66 -1.80 14.67
N GLY A 116 10.82 -1.23 15.55
CA GLY A 116 11.10 0.06 16.19
C GLY A 116 10.69 1.29 15.38
N ILE A 117 9.92 1.08 14.30
CA ILE A 117 9.35 2.14 13.48
C ILE A 117 7.84 2.03 13.59
N GLY A 118 7.08 3.06 13.36
CA GLY A 118 5.62 2.94 13.26
C GLY A 118 5.17 2.86 11.80
N PRO A 119 3.99 2.31 11.50
CA PRO A 119 3.42 2.32 10.15
C PRO A 119 2.85 3.71 9.80
N PHE A 120 3.67 4.76 10.00
CA PHE A 120 3.21 6.15 9.97
C PHE A 120 2.82 6.59 8.56
N VAL A 121 3.61 6.24 7.55
CA VAL A 121 3.36 6.65 6.15
C VAL A 121 2.14 5.97 5.57
N VAL A 122 1.97 4.67 5.83
CA VAL A 122 0.84 3.89 5.30
C VAL A 122 -0.44 4.09 6.12
N GLY A 123 -0.29 4.57 7.35
CA GLY A 123 -1.38 4.73 8.32
C GLY A 123 -2.60 5.47 7.77
N PRO A 124 -2.45 6.66 7.18
CA PRO A 124 -3.58 7.41 6.65
C PRO A 124 -4.39 6.63 5.59
N ALA A 125 -3.72 5.90 4.68
CA ALA A 125 -4.41 5.09 3.68
C ALA A 125 -5.14 3.89 4.31
N VAL A 126 -4.51 3.23 5.29
CA VAL A 126 -5.13 2.11 6.02
C VAL A 126 -6.35 2.59 6.82
N GLU A 127 -6.21 3.69 7.54
CA GLU A 127 -7.30 4.29 8.32
C GLU A 127 -8.46 4.74 7.43
N LYS A 128 -8.16 5.40 6.31
CA LYS A 128 -9.16 5.87 5.33
C LYS A 128 -9.98 4.71 4.74
N LYS A 129 -9.31 3.58 4.48
CA LYS A 129 -9.93 2.40 3.89
C LYS A 129 -10.72 1.57 4.91
N SER A 130 -10.31 1.61 6.18
CA SER A 130 -10.90 0.78 7.24
C SER A 130 -11.52 1.63 8.37
N SER A 131 -10.76 1.87 9.39
CA SER A 131 -11.11 2.73 10.53
C SER A 131 -9.88 2.95 11.41
N VAL A 132 -9.93 3.96 12.30
CA VAL A 132 -8.94 4.18 13.37
C VAL A 132 -8.75 2.91 14.21
N SER A 133 -9.83 2.21 14.56
CA SER A 133 -9.79 0.99 15.37
C SER A 133 -9.07 -0.15 14.67
N ALA A 134 -9.34 -0.37 13.38
CA ALA A 134 -8.66 -1.42 12.59
C ALA A 134 -7.18 -1.08 12.40
N TYR A 135 -6.85 0.17 12.09
CA TYR A 135 -5.48 0.65 12.00
C TYR A 135 -4.72 0.47 13.32
N SER A 136 -5.32 0.85 14.46
CA SER A 136 -4.73 0.66 15.79
C SER A 136 -4.48 -0.82 16.08
N THR A 137 -5.45 -1.69 15.79
CA THR A 137 -5.33 -3.14 15.97
C THR A 137 -4.15 -3.72 15.18
N LEU A 138 -4.01 -3.36 13.91
CA LEU A 138 -2.91 -3.79 13.04
C LEU A 138 -1.57 -3.27 13.54
N SER A 139 -1.50 -1.98 13.89
CA SER A 139 -0.26 -1.28 14.23
C SER A 139 0.31 -1.72 15.57
N ILE A 140 -0.54 -1.87 16.58
CA ILE A 140 -0.13 -2.25 17.93
C ILE A 140 0.26 -3.73 17.98
N ASN A 141 -0.48 -4.60 17.28
CA ASN A 141 -0.21 -6.03 17.25
C ASN A 141 0.69 -6.42 16.06
N ALA A 142 1.83 -5.76 15.95
CA ALA A 142 2.73 -5.75 14.80
C ALA A 142 3.31 -7.12 14.41
N THR A 143 3.25 -8.12 15.27
CA THR A 143 3.75 -9.48 15.00
C THR A 143 2.66 -10.42 14.51
N LYS A 144 1.38 -10.07 14.69
CA LYS A 144 0.23 -10.90 14.34
C LYS A 144 -0.10 -10.79 12.84
N TRP A 145 -0.42 -11.92 12.24
CA TRP A 145 -1.04 -11.99 10.93
C TRP A 145 -2.55 -11.92 11.07
N PHE A 146 -3.17 -11.09 10.26
CA PHE A 146 -4.62 -10.99 10.13
C PHE A 146 -5.05 -11.63 8.80
N THR A 147 -6.14 -12.38 8.81
CA THR A 147 -6.62 -13.11 7.64
C THR A 147 -7.23 -12.19 6.57
N ALA A 148 -7.35 -12.69 5.34
CA ALA A 148 -8.07 -11.99 4.28
C ALA A 148 -9.53 -11.72 4.65
N SER A 149 -10.18 -12.65 5.36
CA SER A 149 -11.55 -12.48 5.86
C SER A 149 -11.65 -11.31 6.85
N TRP A 150 -10.69 -11.21 7.80
CA TRP A 150 -10.63 -10.07 8.71
C TRP A 150 -10.42 -8.75 7.96
N ALA A 151 -9.52 -8.74 6.98
CA ALA A 151 -9.25 -7.56 6.16
C ALA A 151 -10.48 -7.10 5.35
N ARG A 152 -11.27 -8.05 4.84
CA ARG A 152 -12.55 -7.78 4.19
C ARG A 152 -13.58 -7.22 5.16
N GLU A 153 -13.73 -7.84 6.33
CA GLU A 153 -14.65 -7.35 7.38
C GLU A 153 -14.34 -5.90 7.79
N LYS A 154 -13.06 -5.54 7.81
CA LYS A 154 -12.62 -4.18 8.16
C LYS A 154 -12.59 -3.20 6.97
N GLY A 155 -12.96 -3.62 5.77
CA GLY A 155 -13.04 -2.77 4.58
C GLY A 155 -11.72 -2.58 3.83
N ILE A 156 -10.62 -3.23 4.25
CA ILE A 156 -9.33 -3.18 3.54
C ILE A 156 -9.42 -3.88 2.19
N TYR A 157 -10.04 -5.07 2.15
CA TYR A 157 -10.37 -5.76 0.91
C TYR A 157 -11.84 -5.59 0.59
N SER A 158 -12.16 -5.30 -0.66
CA SER A 158 -13.54 -5.18 -1.14
C SER A 158 -14.16 -6.57 -1.29
N GLU A 159 -13.41 -7.51 -1.85
CA GLU A 159 -13.83 -8.88 -2.10
C GLU A 159 -12.71 -9.89 -1.88
N VAL A 160 -13.08 -11.12 -1.52
CA VAL A 160 -12.14 -12.23 -1.27
C VAL A 160 -12.63 -13.48 -1.99
N TYR A 161 -11.73 -14.11 -2.74
CA TYR A 161 -11.97 -15.29 -3.57
C TYR A 161 -11.12 -16.48 -3.14
N ASP A 162 -11.54 -17.66 -3.53
CA ASP A 162 -10.83 -18.89 -3.19
C ASP A 162 -9.59 -19.10 -4.05
N THR A 163 -9.62 -18.68 -5.31
CA THR A 163 -8.56 -18.88 -6.29
C THR A 163 -8.14 -17.58 -6.96
N ASN A 164 -6.95 -17.58 -7.58
CA ASN A 164 -6.47 -16.47 -8.39
C ASN A 164 -7.33 -16.30 -9.66
N GLU A 165 -7.76 -17.41 -10.23
CA GLU A 165 -8.54 -17.46 -11.47
C GLU A 165 -9.89 -16.78 -11.28
N GLU A 166 -10.63 -17.15 -10.23
CA GLU A 166 -11.90 -16.50 -9.87
C GLU A 166 -11.71 -14.98 -9.65
N MET A 167 -10.69 -14.60 -8.88
CA MET A 167 -10.38 -13.20 -8.63
C MET A 167 -10.06 -12.44 -9.93
N ASP A 168 -9.27 -13.05 -10.83
CA ASP A 168 -8.87 -12.42 -12.09
C ASP A 168 -10.06 -12.24 -13.06
N GLU A 169 -10.99 -13.20 -13.09
CA GLU A 169 -12.23 -13.06 -13.85
C GLU A 169 -13.09 -11.89 -13.35
N GLU A 170 -13.25 -11.74 -12.04
CA GLU A 170 -14.03 -10.65 -11.46
C GLU A 170 -13.35 -9.29 -11.63
N ILE A 171 -12.01 -9.22 -11.52
CA ILE A 171 -11.25 -8.01 -11.86
C ILE A 171 -11.50 -7.61 -13.32
N LYS A 172 -11.44 -8.58 -14.24
CA LYS A 172 -11.70 -8.32 -15.66
C LYS A 172 -13.11 -7.79 -15.89
N LYS A 173 -14.12 -8.43 -15.31
CA LYS A 173 -15.52 -7.99 -15.42
C LYS A 173 -15.70 -6.57 -14.89
N LEU A 174 -15.15 -6.27 -13.71
CA LEU A 174 -15.24 -4.93 -13.15
C LEU A 174 -14.52 -3.90 -14.04
N ALA A 175 -13.31 -4.21 -14.51
CA ALA A 175 -12.56 -3.31 -15.40
C ALA A 175 -13.31 -3.05 -16.71
N GLU A 176 -13.89 -4.07 -17.35
CA GLU A 176 -14.72 -3.94 -18.56
C GLU A 176 -15.96 -3.06 -18.32
N ASN A 177 -16.65 -3.27 -17.20
CA ASN A 177 -17.81 -2.44 -16.84
C ASN A 177 -17.40 -0.98 -16.63
N LEU A 178 -16.28 -0.72 -15.96
CA LEU A 178 -15.77 0.63 -15.74
C LEU A 178 -15.33 1.29 -17.04
N THR A 179 -14.74 0.55 -18.00
CA THR A 179 -14.38 1.14 -19.31
C THR A 179 -15.59 1.59 -20.12
N ASN A 180 -16.76 1.01 -19.87
CA ASN A 180 -18.02 1.40 -20.49
C ASN A 180 -18.81 2.44 -19.67
N SER A 181 -18.28 2.85 -18.52
CA SER A 181 -18.92 3.85 -17.65
C SER A 181 -18.56 5.28 -18.08
N ASN A 182 -19.36 6.25 -17.62
CA ASN A 182 -19.09 7.65 -17.87
C ASN A 182 -17.78 8.10 -17.19
N PRO A 183 -16.74 8.53 -17.94
CA PRO A 183 -15.43 8.88 -17.37
C PRO A 183 -15.49 10.07 -16.41
N GLU A 184 -16.35 11.06 -16.66
CA GLU A 184 -16.53 12.20 -15.76
C GLU A 184 -17.18 11.78 -14.44
N ALA A 185 -18.13 10.85 -14.48
CA ALA A 185 -18.73 10.30 -13.27
C ALA A 185 -17.72 9.50 -12.45
N MET A 186 -16.85 8.68 -13.09
CA MET A 186 -15.78 7.96 -12.41
C MET A 186 -14.78 8.90 -11.75
N LYS A 187 -14.39 9.98 -12.45
CA LYS A 187 -13.52 11.01 -11.90
C LYS A 187 -14.14 11.67 -10.65
N LYS A 188 -15.41 12.08 -10.74
CA LYS A 188 -16.13 12.68 -9.61
C LYS A 188 -16.30 11.71 -8.45
N LEU A 189 -16.58 10.43 -8.73
CA LEU A 189 -16.65 9.40 -7.71
C LEU A 189 -15.29 9.25 -6.99
N LYS A 190 -14.18 9.27 -7.73
CA LYS A 190 -12.83 9.25 -7.17
C LYS A 190 -12.60 10.43 -6.23
N GLU A 191 -12.94 11.65 -6.63
CA GLU A 191 -12.84 12.85 -5.80
C GLU A 191 -13.63 12.69 -4.49
N VAL A 192 -14.86 12.16 -4.57
CA VAL A 192 -15.70 11.90 -3.38
C VAL A 192 -15.12 10.81 -2.48
N ILE A 193 -14.61 9.73 -3.04
CA ILE A 193 -13.95 8.66 -2.26
C ILE A 193 -12.75 9.21 -1.47
N TRP A 194 -11.96 10.11 -2.07
CA TRP A 194 -10.76 10.68 -1.46
C TRP A 194 -11.00 12.06 -0.80
N ILE A 195 -12.24 12.40 -0.49
CA ILE A 195 -12.55 13.64 0.24
C ILE A 195 -11.79 13.72 1.58
N ASN A 196 -11.42 14.93 1.99
CA ASN A 196 -10.65 15.20 3.22
C ASN A 196 -9.22 14.62 3.22
N THR A 197 -8.60 14.58 2.05
CA THR A 197 -7.21 14.14 1.90
C THR A 197 -6.30 15.21 1.28
N ASP A 198 -6.77 16.46 1.18
CA ASP A 198 -6.05 17.54 0.49
C ASP A 198 -4.70 17.85 1.13
N ASN A 199 -4.59 17.69 2.44
CA ASN A 199 -3.37 17.89 3.22
C ASN A 199 -2.43 16.68 3.25
N TRP A 200 -2.71 15.61 2.49
CA TRP A 200 -1.91 14.39 2.60
C TRP A 200 -0.50 14.51 2.04
N ASP A 201 -0.22 15.46 1.17
CA ASP A 201 1.16 15.70 0.75
C ASP A 201 2.04 16.08 1.94
N GLU A 202 1.61 17.05 2.74
CA GLU A 202 2.30 17.48 3.95
C GLU A 202 2.23 16.44 5.07
N LEU A 203 1.07 15.82 5.24
CA LEU A 203 0.87 14.77 6.26
C LEU A 203 1.81 13.59 6.04
N LEU A 204 1.88 13.06 4.83
CA LEU A 204 2.72 11.90 4.52
C LEU A 204 4.21 12.25 4.57
N GLU A 205 4.59 13.45 4.18
CA GLU A 205 5.94 13.94 4.35
C GLU A 205 6.32 13.99 5.84
N LYS A 206 5.46 14.57 6.69
CA LYS A 206 5.66 14.59 8.14
C LYS A 206 5.75 13.18 8.75
N ARG A 207 4.93 12.24 8.27
CA ARG A 207 4.97 10.85 8.69
C ARG A 207 6.26 10.14 8.25
N ALA A 208 6.79 10.48 7.07
CA ALA A 208 8.08 9.99 6.60
C ALA A 208 9.25 10.53 7.44
N GLU A 209 9.17 11.77 7.94
CA GLU A 209 10.14 12.31 8.89
C GLU A 209 10.18 11.51 10.20
N TYR A 210 9.02 11.16 10.77
CA TYR A 210 8.96 10.32 11.97
C TYR A 210 9.69 8.98 11.75
N SER A 211 9.40 8.31 10.65
CA SER A 211 10.06 7.06 10.30
C SER A 211 11.55 7.24 10.04
N GLY A 212 11.93 8.34 9.34
CA GLY A 212 13.32 8.69 9.04
C GLY A 212 14.17 9.00 10.28
N GLN A 213 13.56 9.52 11.35
CA GLN A 213 14.23 9.68 12.64
C GLN A 213 14.38 8.36 13.39
N LEU A 214 13.31 7.58 13.46
CA LEU A 214 13.27 6.34 14.24
C LEU A 214 14.14 5.24 13.65
N VAL A 215 14.32 5.19 12.33
CA VAL A 215 15.20 4.19 11.68
C VAL A 215 16.65 4.31 12.14
N LEU A 216 17.09 5.48 12.61
CA LEU A 216 18.45 5.73 13.09
C LEU A 216 18.67 5.33 14.55
N SER A 217 17.60 4.99 15.28
CA SER A 217 17.70 4.59 16.67
C SER A 217 18.45 3.26 16.83
N ASP A 218 19.17 3.10 17.95
CA ASP A 218 19.86 1.85 18.27
C ASP A 218 18.89 0.68 18.36
N PHE A 219 17.68 0.93 18.88
CA PHE A 219 16.63 -0.09 18.91
C PHE A 219 16.34 -0.64 17.52
N THR A 220 16.09 0.23 16.55
CA THR A 220 15.74 -0.17 15.17
C THR A 220 16.93 -0.83 14.48
N LYS A 221 18.14 -0.29 14.60
CA LYS A 221 19.37 -0.90 14.05
C LYS A 221 19.57 -2.32 14.56
N ASN A 222 19.42 -2.52 15.86
CA ASN A 222 19.53 -3.85 16.49
C ASN A 222 18.40 -4.79 16.03
N ALA A 223 17.16 -4.30 15.90
CA ALA A 223 16.04 -5.10 15.42
C ALA A 223 16.27 -5.55 13.97
N ILE A 224 16.70 -4.64 13.10
CA ILE A 224 17.05 -4.94 11.69
C ILE A 224 18.16 -5.99 11.60
N ALA A 225 19.23 -5.86 12.39
CA ALA A 225 20.33 -6.82 12.42
C ALA A 225 19.87 -8.24 12.78
N ARG A 226 18.96 -8.36 13.77
CA ARG A 226 18.38 -9.66 14.17
C ARG A 226 17.50 -10.29 13.09
N PHE A 227 16.86 -9.48 12.24
CA PHE A 227 16.08 -10.00 11.11
C PHE A 227 16.96 -10.53 9.97
N LYS A 228 18.15 -9.95 9.76
CA LYS A 228 19.11 -10.42 8.74
C LYS A 228 19.81 -11.73 9.12
N SER A 229 19.90 -12.03 10.41
CA SER A 229 20.58 -13.25 10.91
C SER A 229 19.68 -14.50 10.95
N LYS A 230 18.41 -14.37 10.57
CA LYS A 230 17.43 -15.48 10.43
C LYS A 230 17.16 -15.83 8.97
#